data_a51bbb13281e0cca748faa45b51f029f
#
_entry.id   a51bbb13281e0cca748faa45b51f029f
#
_cell.length_a   1.000
_cell.length_b   1.000
_cell.length_c   1.000
_cell.angle_alpha   90.00
_cell.angle_beta   90.00
_cell.angle_gamma   90.00
#
_symmetry.space_group_name_H-M   'P 1'
#
loop_
_entity.id
_entity.type
_entity.pdbx_description
1 polymer ?
#
loop_
_entity_poly.entity_id
_entity_poly.type
_entity_poly.pdbx_seq_one_letter_code
_entity_poly.pdbx_strand_id
1 'polypeptide(L)'
;MTDIPQGRTKEDIKAREKNIKDFYASWISEHPTKQIMNVSLGKPINVKFLSINETYEKASRSYESTLAVFRLTEILENAILVDELPTKRNTRNQKQFEKLLVMQYENIKLTVGLQRSNQDLVQYCITVPQQMPQTKNEATDSEVSDGL
;
A
#
# COMPACT_ATOMS: atom_id res chain seq x y z
N MET A 1 -9.91 7.70 20.43
CA MET A 1 -9.65 6.83 19.27
C MET A 1 -10.15 5.43 19.55
N THR A 2 -10.86 4.87 18.62
CA THR A 2 -11.36 3.50 18.77
C THR A 2 -10.18 2.53 18.66
N ASP A 3 -10.15 1.56 19.57
CA ASP A 3 -9.11 0.53 19.52
C ASP A 3 -9.23 -0.28 18.25
N ILE A 4 -8.07 -0.60 17.67
CA ILE A 4 -8.01 -1.39 16.46
C ILE A 4 -7.99 -2.86 16.88
N PRO A 5 -8.97 -3.67 16.46
CA PRO A 5 -8.97 -5.08 16.84
C PRO A 5 -7.82 -5.84 16.19
N GLN A 6 -7.26 -6.78 16.94
CA GLN A 6 -6.11 -7.56 16.48
C GLN A 6 -6.49 -8.94 15.95
N GLY A 7 -7.74 -9.36 16.15
CA GLY A 7 -8.18 -10.69 15.78
C GLY A 7 -8.44 -10.85 14.30
N ARG A 8 -8.89 -12.05 13.93
CA ARG A 8 -9.11 -12.43 12.53
C ARG A 8 -10.56 -12.81 12.23
N THR A 9 -11.48 -12.46 13.13
CA THR A 9 -12.90 -12.72 12.88
C THR A 9 -13.42 -11.76 11.82
N LYS A 10 -14.58 -12.11 11.24
CA LYS A 10 -15.23 -11.23 10.27
C LYS A 10 -15.54 -9.87 10.89
N GLU A 11 -15.95 -9.86 12.15
CA GLU A 11 -16.24 -8.63 12.88
C GLU A 11 -15.00 -7.77 13.03
N ASP A 12 -13.85 -8.40 13.34
CA ASP A 12 -12.58 -7.70 13.48
C ASP A 12 -12.17 -7.07 12.15
N ILE A 13 -12.29 -7.82 11.06
CA ILE A 13 -11.93 -7.33 9.74
C ILE A 13 -12.83 -6.16 9.34
N LYS A 14 -14.14 -6.27 9.58
CA LYS A 14 -15.07 -5.17 9.29
C LYS A 14 -14.76 -3.92 10.09
N ALA A 15 -14.38 -4.11 11.36
CA ALA A 15 -14.00 -2.98 12.19
C ALA A 15 -12.76 -2.28 11.64
N ARG A 16 -11.77 -3.06 11.21
CA ARG A 16 -10.57 -2.48 10.61
C ARG A 16 -10.87 -1.79 9.28
N GLU A 17 -11.76 -2.36 8.46
CA GLU A 17 -12.19 -1.69 7.22
C GLU A 17 -12.76 -0.31 7.52
N LYS A 18 -13.62 -0.23 8.52
CA LYS A 18 -14.22 1.04 8.93
C LYS A 18 -13.15 2.00 9.42
N ASN A 19 -12.22 1.52 10.23
CA ASN A 19 -11.13 2.35 10.75
C ASN A 19 -10.29 2.94 9.60
N ILE A 20 -10.02 2.15 8.58
CA ILE A 20 -9.25 2.61 7.42
C ILE A 20 -10.04 3.66 6.65
N LYS A 21 -11.32 3.42 6.40
CA LYS A 21 -12.17 4.38 5.68
C LYS A 21 -12.26 5.70 6.43
N ASP A 22 -12.45 5.64 7.74
CA ASP A 22 -12.54 6.83 8.57
C ASP A 22 -11.21 7.60 8.54
N PHE A 23 -10.09 6.88 8.57
CA PHE A 23 -8.78 7.51 8.47
C PHE A 23 -8.63 8.27 7.16
N TYR A 24 -8.98 7.63 6.03
CA TYR A 24 -8.86 8.28 4.72
C TYR A 24 -9.76 9.52 4.63
N ALA A 25 -10.97 9.45 5.18
CA ALA A 25 -11.87 10.60 5.18
C ALA A 25 -11.24 11.80 5.90
N SER A 26 -10.65 11.56 7.07
CA SER A 26 -9.94 12.61 7.80
C SER A 26 -8.71 13.10 7.04
N TRP A 27 -7.94 12.17 6.49
CA TRP A 27 -6.71 12.49 5.77
C TRP A 27 -7.01 13.39 4.56
N ILE A 28 -8.04 13.05 3.79
CA ILE A 28 -8.44 13.83 2.61
C ILE A 28 -8.86 15.23 3.03
N SER A 29 -9.58 15.35 4.14
CA SER A 29 -10.00 16.63 4.66
C SER A 29 -8.79 17.51 5.01
N GLU A 30 -7.72 16.90 5.51
CA GLU A 30 -6.50 17.61 5.90
C GLU A 30 -5.54 17.83 4.73
N HIS A 31 -5.75 17.11 3.61
CA HIS A 31 -4.86 17.18 2.44
C HIS A 31 -5.70 17.45 1.18
N PRO A 32 -6.13 18.71 0.97
CA PRO A 32 -7.04 19.03 -0.15
C PRO A 32 -6.49 18.67 -1.52
N THR A 33 -5.17 18.66 -1.71
CA THR A 33 -4.57 18.26 -2.99
C THR A 33 -4.60 16.77 -3.21
N LYS A 34 -4.81 15.99 -2.14
CA LYS A 34 -4.88 14.52 -2.18
C LYS A 34 -3.64 13.89 -2.77
N GLN A 35 -2.48 14.49 -2.52
CA GLN A 35 -1.21 13.96 -3.01
C GLN A 35 -0.07 14.32 -2.07
N ILE A 36 0.95 13.47 -2.09
CA ILE A 36 2.18 13.67 -1.31
C ILE A 36 3.35 13.47 -2.26
N MET A 37 4.30 14.39 -2.26
CA MET A 37 5.53 14.26 -3.04
C MET A 37 6.36 13.11 -2.49
N ASN A 38 6.69 12.15 -3.36
CA ASN A 38 7.61 11.07 -2.99
C ASN A 38 9.03 11.54 -3.28
N VAL A 39 9.87 11.53 -2.25
CA VAL A 39 11.23 12.06 -2.36
C VAL A 39 12.05 11.24 -3.35
N SER A 40 11.96 9.91 -3.26
CA SER A 40 12.76 9.01 -4.07
C SER A 40 12.46 9.13 -5.57
N LEU A 41 11.17 9.22 -5.91
CA LEU A 41 10.74 9.31 -7.31
C LEU A 41 10.72 10.74 -7.84
N GLY A 42 10.72 11.74 -6.95
CA GLY A 42 10.62 13.13 -7.35
C GLY A 42 9.30 13.49 -7.99
N LYS A 43 8.24 12.74 -7.68
CA LYS A 43 6.89 12.94 -8.23
C LYS A 43 5.85 12.78 -7.13
N PRO A 44 4.71 13.48 -7.24
CA PRO A 44 3.64 13.27 -6.27
C PRO A 44 2.93 11.94 -6.50
N ILE A 45 2.53 11.31 -5.40
CA ILE A 45 1.67 10.12 -5.43
C ILE A 45 0.28 10.57 -5.02
N ASN A 46 -0.69 10.31 -5.88
CA ASN A 46 -2.08 10.75 -5.69
C ASN A 46 -2.87 9.69 -4.93
N VAL A 47 -3.78 10.14 -4.07
CA VAL A 47 -4.72 9.28 -3.36
C VAL A 47 -6.09 9.50 -3.98
N LYS A 48 -6.67 8.44 -4.54
CA LYS A 48 -7.97 8.50 -5.22
C LYS A 48 -8.94 7.52 -4.57
N PHE A 49 -10.18 7.52 -5.02
CA PHE A 49 -11.18 6.57 -4.53
C PHE A 49 -10.69 5.13 -4.65
N LEU A 50 -10.06 4.80 -5.78
CA LEU A 50 -9.44 3.51 -6.00
C LEU A 50 -8.43 3.16 -4.89
N SER A 51 -7.63 4.14 -4.46
CA SER A 51 -6.64 3.94 -3.41
C SER A 51 -7.29 3.44 -2.13
N ILE A 52 -8.40 4.08 -1.76
CA ILE A 52 -9.12 3.74 -0.54
C ILE A 52 -9.70 2.34 -0.65
N ASN A 53 -10.34 2.03 -1.77
CA ASN A 53 -11.00 0.73 -1.97
C ASN A 53 -10.01 -0.42 -1.95
N GLU A 54 -8.90 -0.30 -2.65
CA GLU A 54 -7.89 -1.36 -2.69
C GLU A 54 -7.23 -1.53 -1.33
N THR A 55 -6.99 -0.43 -0.63
CA THR A 55 -6.30 -0.48 0.65
C THR A 55 -7.17 -1.07 1.75
N TYR A 56 -8.43 -0.59 1.90
CA TYR A 56 -9.23 -1.11 3.01
C TYR A 56 -9.57 -2.59 2.83
N GLU A 57 -9.69 -3.04 1.58
CA GLU A 57 -10.02 -4.43 1.30
C GLU A 57 -8.87 -5.36 1.66
N LYS A 58 -7.64 -4.93 1.40
CA LYS A 58 -6.46 -5.78 1.61
C LYS A 58 -5.82 -5.57 2.98
N ALA A 59 -5.66 -4.32 3.41
CA ALA A 59 -4.97 -4.02 4.66
C ALA A 59 -5.79 -4.45 5.87
N SER A 60 -7.12 -4.42 5.77
CA SER A 60 -7.97 -4.82 6.90
C SER A 60 -7.84 -6.28 7.30
N ARG A 61 -7.24 -7.10 6.43
CA ARG A 61 -7.06 -8.53 6.69
C ARG A 61 -6.01 -8.79 7.77
N SER A 62 -5.17 -7.83 8.09
CA SER A 62 -4.20 -7.97 9.17
C SER A 62 -4.16 -6.70 10.01
N TYR A 63 -3.85 -6.90 11.28
CA TYR A 63 -3.69 -5.80 12.23
C TYR A 63 -2.52 -4.90 11.81
N GLU A 64 -1.38 -5.52 11.47
CA GLU A 64 -0.17 -4.79 11.12
C GLU A 64 -0.36 -3.93 9.87
N SER A 65 -1.02 -4.47 8.86
CA SER A 65 -1.30 -3.71 7.64
C SER A 65 -2.22 -2.53 7.92
N THR A 66 -3.22 -2.74 8.79
CA THR A 66 -4.14 -1.68 9.18
C THR A 66 -3.38 -0.55 9.87
N LEU A 67 -2.50 -0.88 10.81
CA LEU A 67 -1.71 0.15 11.50
C LEU A 67 -0.81 0.92 10.53
N ALA A 68 -0.27 0.23 9.52
CA ALA A 68 0.57 0.89 8.54
C ALA A 68 -0.18 1.99 7.78
N VAL A 69 -1.45 1.76 7.45
CA VAL A 69 -2.26 2.74 6.71
C VAL A 69 -2.31 4.09 7.43
N PHE A 70 -2.31 4.07 8.77
CA PHE A 70 -2.37 5.31 9.56
C PHE A 70 -1.11 6.14 9.44
N ARG A 71 -0.06 5.61 8.82
CA ARG A 71 1.19 6.31 8.55
C ARG A 71 1.28 6.73 7.07
N LEU A 72 0.14 6.98 6.46
CA LEU A 72 0.04 7.21 5.01
C LEU A 72 0.99 8.29 4.50
N THR A 73 0.98 9.47 5.10
CA THR A 73 1.83 10.58 4.66
C THR A 73 3.30 10.20 4.67
N GLU A 74 3.73 9.59 5.76
CA GLU A 74 5.11 9.16 5.95
C GLU A 74 5.52 8.13 4.89
N ILE A 75 4.64 7.17 4.61
CA ILE A 75 4.89 6.11 3.64
C ILE A 75 4.98 6.70 2.23
N LEU A 76 4.01 7.53 1.85
CA LEU A 76 4.01 8.12 0.51
C LEU A 76 5.24 8.99 0.26
N GLU A 77 5.67 9.70 1.28
CA GLU A 77 6.83 10.59 1.17
C GLU A 77 8.15 9.81 1.05
N ASN A 78 8.31 8.74 1.79
CA ASN A 78 9.61 8.13 2.02
C ASN A 78 9.85 6.76 1.40
N ALA A 79 8.80 6.11 0.87
CA ALA A 79 8.98 4.77 0.29
C ALA A 79 9.91 4.85 -0.93
N ILE A 80 10.68 3.78 -1.14
CA ILE A 80 11.60 3.67 -2.28
C ILE A 80 11.16 2.55 -3.21
N LEU A 81 11.43 2.73 -4.50
CA LEU A 81 11.08 1.74 -5.51
C LEU A 81 11.97 0.51 -5.38
N VAL A 82 11.35 -0.67 -5.29
CA VAL A 82 12.10 -1.93 -5.19
C VAL A 82 11.77 -2.90 -6.32
N ASP A 83 10.63 -2.73 -7.00
CA ASP A 83 10.27 -3.63 -8.09
C ASP A 83 9.20 -2.98 -8.98
N GLU A 84 9.02 -3.52 -10.18
CA GLU A 84 7.97 -3.12 -11.10
C GLU A 84 7.26 -4.38 -11.57
N LEU A 85 5.92 -4.32 -11.64
CA LEU A 85 5.12 -5.46 -12.03
C LEU A 85 4.22 -5.08 -13.21
N PRO A 86 3.95 -6.03 -14.12
CA PRO A 86 2.97 -5.79 -15.17
C PRO A 86 1.57 -5.73 -14.56
N THR A 87 0.68 -5.04 -15.24
CA THR A 87 -0.72 -4.99 -14.81
C THR A 87 -1.51 -6.13 -15.43
N LYS A 88 -2.59 -6.52 -14.72
CA LYS A 88 -3.54 -7.51 -15.22
C LYS A 88 -4.63 -6.76 -15.98
N ARG A 89 -4.60 -6.83 -17.31
CA ARG A 89 -5.52 -6.06 -18.14
C ARG A 89 -6.97 -6.48 -17.98
N ASN A 90 -7.21 -7.72 -17.58
CA ASN A 90 -8.57 -8.22 -17.34
C ASN A 90 -9.08 -7.87 -15.94
N THR A 91 -8.29 -7.19 -15.14
CA THR A 91 -8.67 -6.76 -13.79
C THR A 91 -9.16 -5.33 -13.87
N ARG A 92 -10.40 -5.10 -13.43
CA ARG A 92 -11.05 -3.81 -13.53
C ARG A 92 -10.20 -2.64 -13.03
N ASN A 93 -9.54 -2.83 -11.89
CA ASN A 93 -8.81 -1.75 -11.25
C ASN A 93 -7.40 -1.57 -11.80
N GLN A 94 -6.85 -2.54 -12.51
CA GLN A 94 -5.47 -2.46 -12.99
C GLN A 94 -5.35 -2.04 -14.45
N LYS A 95 -6.42 -2.19 -15.25
CA LYS A 95 -6.32 -1.95 -16.68
C LYS A 95 -5.99 -0.50 -17.04
N GLN A 96 -6.25 0.43 -16.13
CA GLN A 96 -5.96 1.85 -16.36
C GLN A 96 -4.48 2.17 -16.18
N PHE A 97 -3.72 1.25 -15.57
CA PHE A 97 -2.31 1.48 -15.29
C PHE A 97 -1.42 0.79 -16.33
N GLU A 98 -0.35 1.48 -16.68
CA GLU A 98 0.67 0.92 -17.56
C GLU A 98 1.46 -0.16 -16.83
N LYS A 99 1.78 0.06 -15.57
CA LYS A 99 2.50 -0.87 -14.71
C LYS A 99 2.24 -0.51 -13.26
N LEU A 100 2.60 -1.43 -12.37
CA LEU A 100 2.55 -1.20 -10.93
C LEU A 100 3.98 -1.09 -10.40
N LEU A 101 4.20 -0.11 -9.55
CA LEU A 101 5.47 0.08 -8.86
C LEU A 101 5.35 -0.49 -7.47
N VAL A 102 6.28 -1.35 -7.09
CA VAL A 102 6.33 -1.88 -5.72
C VAL A 102 7.37 -1.06 -4.97
N MET A 103 6.92 -0.42 -3.90
CA MET A 103 7.76 0.44 -3.08
C MET A 103 7.80 -0.08 -1.66
N GLN A 104 8.86 0.26 -0.95
CA GLN A 104 9.07 -0.24 0.40
C GLN A 104 9.46 0.89 1.33
N TYR A 105 8.86 0.86 2.51
CA TYR A 105 9.22 1.74 3.63
C TYR A 105 9.19 0.90 4.89
N GLU A 106 10.37 0.67 5.50
CA GLU A 106 10.50 -0.26 6.62
C GLU A 106 9.97 -1.64 6.20
N ASN A 107 9.05 -2.22 6.96
CA ASN A 107 8.42 -3.51 6.61
C ASN A 107 7.10 -3.32 5.86
N ILE A 108 6.84 -2.12 5.36
CA ILE A 108 5.58 -1.78 4.69
C ILE A 108 5.78 -1.85 3.18
N LYS A 109 4.83 -2.49 2.50
CA LYS A 109 4.79 -2.56 1.05
C LYS A 109 3.74 -1.56 0.54
N LEU A 110 4.18 -0.63 -0.30
CA LEU A 110 3.31 0.32 -0.98
C LEU A 110 3.29 -0.03 -2.46
N THR A 111 2.10 -0.28 -3.00
CA THR A 111 1.94 -0.49 -4.44
C THR A 111 1.36 0.79 -5.05
N VAL A 112 1.98 1.25 -6.13
CA VAL A 112 1.62 2.50 -6.82
C VAL A 112 1.39 2.18 -8.29
N GLY A 113 0.28 2.66 -8.84
CA GLY A 113 -0.01 2.49 -10.25
C GLY A 113 0.45 3.69 -11.06
N LEU A 114 1.04 3.45 -12.23
CA LEU A 114 1.38 4.49 -13.18
C LEU A 114 0.27 4.56 -14.22
N GLN A 115 -0.50 5.65 -14.23
CA GLN A 115 -1.66 5.77 -15.12
C GLN A 115 -1.23 5.93 -16.57
N ARG A 116 -1.89 5.18 -17.47
CA ARG A 116 -1.58 5.24 -18.91
C ARG A 116 -1.88 6.62 -19.50
N SER A 117 -2.97 7.22 -19.06
CA SER A 117 -3.49 8.43 -19.73
C SER A 117 -2.62 9.67 -19.50
N ASN A 118 -2.01 9.79 -18.31
CA ASN A 118 -1.32 11.02 -17.95
C ASN A 118 0.00 10.78 -17.22
N GLN A 119 0.40 9.52 -17.03
CA GLN A 119 1.62 9.14 -16.33
C GLN A 119 1.62 9.57 -14.86
N ASP A 120 0.46 9.83 -14.29
CA ASP A 120 0.34 10.15 -12.87
C ASP A 120 0.53 8.90 -12.03
N LEU A 121 1.11 9.09 -10.84
CA LEU A 121 1.25 8.02 -9.86
C LEU A 121 0.04 8.03 -8.94
N VAL A 122 -0.55 6.86 -8.72
CA VAL A 122 -1.74 6.70 -7.86
C VAL A 122 -1.46 5.59 -6.85
N GLN A 123 -1.66 5.90 -5.57
CA GLN A 123 -1.54 4.87 -4.54
C GLN A 123 -2.55 3.76 -4.82
N TYR A 124 -2.07 2.52 -4.89
CA TYR A 124 -2.92 1.37 -5.15
C TYR A 124 -3.30 0.69 -3.84
N CYS A 125 -2.33 0.10 -3.13
CA CYS A 125 -2.62 -0.45 -1.81
C CYS A 125 -1.39 -0.41 -0.90
N ILE A 126 -1.64 -0.56 0.41
CA ILE A 126 -0.62 -0.59 1.45
C ILE A 126 -0.84 -1.85 2.26
N THR A 127 0.20 -2.64 2.44
CA THR A 127 0.14 -3.85 3.26
C THR A 127 1.46 -4.06 3.99
N VAL A 128 1.41 -4.88 5.04
CA VAL A 128 2.62 -5.41 5.68
C VAL A 128 2.62 -6.89 5.39
N PRO A 129 3.47 -7.35 4.45
CA PRO A 129 3.51 -8.77 4.11
C PRO A 129 3.93 -9.62 5.30
N GLN A 130 3.40 -10.82 5.39
CA GLN A 130 3.77 -11.77 6.45
C GLN A 130 5.25 -12.08 6.39
N GLN A 131 5.78 -12.18 5.19
CA GLN A 131 7.22 -12.29 4.96
C GLN A 131 7.59 -11.22 3.95
N MET A 132 8.51 -10.35 4.35
CA MET A 132 9.03 -9.38 3.41
C MET A 132 9.74 -10.11 2.28
N PRO A 133 9.60 -9.62 1.02
CA PRO A 133 10.44 -10.14 -0.05
C PRO A 133 11.87 -9.89 0.38
N GLN A 134 12.58 -10.96 0.69
CA GLN A 134 13.96 -10.82 1.08
C GLN A 134 14.76 -10.38 -0.11
N THR A 135 15.66 -9.45 0.14
CA THR A 135 16.67 -9.16 -0.85
C THR A 135 17.42 -10.45 -1.04
N LYS A 136 17.28 -11.03 -2.07
CA LYS A 136 17.82 -12.35 -2.31
C LYS A 136 19.32 -12.36 -2.36
N ASN A 137 19.08 -12.50 -1.40
CA ASN A 137 19.85 -12.75 -1.10
C ASN A 137 20.14 -13.29 -0.44
N GLU A 138 19.79 -13.48 -0.14
CA GLU A 138 19.61 -13.89 0.60
C GLU A 138 19.47 -14.85 0.72
N ALA A 139 19.40 -14.90 0.75
CA ALA A 139 19.25 -15.79 1.09
C ALA A 139 19.17 -16.51 1.39
N THR A 140 19.18 -16.53 1.52
CA THR A 140 19.15 -17.25 1.79
C THR A 140 19.01 -17.73 1.94
N ASP A 141 18.99 -17.72 2.12
CA ASP A 141 19.00 -18.28 2.26
C ASP A 141 18.73 -18.74 2.32
N SER A 142 18.60 -18.63 2.53
CA SER A 142 18.60 -19.13 2.54
C SER A 142 18.40 -19.50 2.49
N GLU A 143 18.33 -19.57 2.60
CA GLU A 143 18.51 -19.92 2.45
C GLU A 143 18.33 -20.31 2.47
N VAL A 144 18.30 -20.23 2.65
CA VAL A 144 18.50 -20.65 2.67
C VAL A 144 18.21 -21.02 2.82
N SER A 145 18.04 -20.99 2.93
CA SER A 145 18.13 -21.32 2.96
C SER A 145 17.84 -21.59 3.03
N ASP A 146 17.71 -21.64 3.17
CA ASP A 146 17.78 -21.90 3.14
C ASP A 146 17.65 -22.23 3.21
N GLY A 147 17.45 -22.21 3.40
CA GLY A 147 17.76 -22.51 3.59
C GLY A 147 17.66 -22.78 3.76
N LEU A 148 17.64 -22.73 3.96
CA LEU A 148 17.89 -22.85 4.02
C LEU A 148 18.03 -23.15 4.13
#